data_039861cc7e1df444ca31e0c502e74b4f
#
_entry.id   039861cc7e1df444ca31e0c502e74b4f
#
_cell.length_a   1.000
_cell.length_b   1.000
_cell.length_c   1.000
_cell.angle_alpha   90.00
_cell.angle_beta   90.00
_cell.angle_gamma   90.00
#
_symmetry.space_group_name_H-M   'P 1'
#
loop_
_entity.id
_entity.type
_entity.pdbx_description
1 polymer ?
#
loop_
_entity_poly.entity_id
_entity_poly.type
_entity_poly.pdbx_seq_one_letter_code
_entity_poly.pdbx_strand_id
1 'polypeptide(L)'
;MQFYIPMVVASTILYCTLLIIIYRQLKKEKKDIPSKLKKILNLDSAAVSLITLLICGLLSLVTYNVAALNPLKRVLDDFSMTDIYYHILHGNGAHEVSNDIVIVDMTSQTKRTDLARTIRNIAKCEPKVTVLDIIFENPTYIEEDTAIIGAIDELDTMVLASKLINYDPETEEFRDMRVSFFLDEDRNNWGYGNTTAGDQSNYIREYTTWLKCKGKVIYSMPYLAACLYQGVAPKKEETVFTQILYNDKDFLIIPADSVLQRANFLKDRIVYLGAMHEEADMHFTPIGKLAGVKVQAFATQTILEHKSIRRMSTPTCIIFTFFLCYISTIIVGRIRRRATAFDTKLSERHPAMFPMDLQLDRVRRVVNIYYLLLPVLLVFVSFVLFVIFGYVVQLLLPLAGIALCETVKYYYICFKPVVLNFKK
;
A
#
# COMPACT_ATOMS: atom_id res chain seq x y z
N MET A 1 13.71 -1.54 -8.53
CA MET A 1 12.77 -1.42 -9.67
C MET A 1 13.30 -1.96 -11.00
N GLN A 2 14.60 -1.89 -11.30
CA GLN A 2 15.19 -2.45 -12.54
C GLN A 2 15.01 -3.98 -12.69
N PHE A 3 14.86 -4.74 -11.61
CA PHE A 3 14.65 -6.20 -11.64
C PHE A 3 13.20 -6.63 -11.89
N TYR A 4 12.20 -5.78 -11.70
CA TYR A 4 10.79 -6.17 -11.83
C TYR A 4 10.33 -6.34 -13.27
N ILE A 5 10.81 -5.51 -14.20
CA ILE A 5 10.43 -5.57 -15.61
C ILE A 5 10.93 -6.86 -16.29
N PRO A 6 12.21 -7.25 -16.17
CA PRO A 6 12.69 -8.53 -16.70
C PRO A 6 11.96 -9.73 -16.11
N MET A 7 11.61 -9.69 -14.81
CA MET A 7 10.92 -10.79 -14.15
C MET A 7 9.45 -10.92 -14.61
N VAL A 8 8.77 -9.80 -14.85
CA VAL A 8 7.41 -9.76 -15.42
C VAL A 8 7.42 -10.32 -16.86
N VAL A 9 8.35 -9.86 -17.69
CA VAL A 9 8.51 -10.36 -19.06
C VAL A 9 8.87 -11.83 -19.06
N ALA A 10 9.80 -12.26 -18.22
CA ALA A 10 10.22 -13.66 -18.11
C ALA A 10 9.10 -14.58 -17.61
N SER A 11 8.34 -14.18 -16.58
CA SER A 11 7.22 -14.98 -16.06
C SER A 11 6.08 -15.07 -17.09
N THR A 12 5.84 -14.01 -17.84
CA THR A 12 4.83 -13.96 -18.90
C THR A 12 5.26 -14.85 -20.08
N ILE A 13 6.51 -14.80 -20.50
CA ILE A 13 7.08 -15.67 -21.54
C ILE A 13 7.04 -17.14 -21.09
N LEU A 14 7.44 -17.44 -19.86
CA LEU A 14 7.41 -18.78 -19.29
C LEU A 14 6.00 -19.37 -19.29
N TYR A 15 5.01 -18.58 -18.86
CA TYR A 15 3.62 -19.01 -18.83
C TYR A 15 3.06 -19.27 -20.23
N CYS A 16 3.39 -18.43 -21.21
CA CYS A 16 3.00 -18.64 -22.60
C CYS A 16 3.66 -19.87 -23.22
N THR A 17 4.92 -20.07 -22.90
CA THR A 17 5.67 -21.25 -23.33
C THR A 17 5.03 -22.51 -22.75
N LEU A 18 4.67 -22.50 -21.47
CA LEU A 18 3.95 -23.59 -20.81
C LEU A 18 2.58 -23.87 -21.48
N LEU A 19 1.79 -22.84 -21.77
CA LEU A 19 0.50 -23.01 -22.48
C LEU A 19 0.68 -23.59 -23.89
N ILE A 20 1.72 -23.14 -24.60
CA ILE A 20 2.04 -23.68 -25.95
C ILE A 20 2.51 -25.13 -25.84
N ILE A 21 3.32 -25.48 -24.85
CA ILE A 21 3.79 -26.86 -24.61
C ILE A 21 2.61 -27.77 -24.27
N ILE A 22 1.76 -27.36 -23.33
CA ILE A 22 0.55 -28.13 -22.96
C ILE A 22 -0.35 -28.33 -24.17
N TYR A 23 -0.57 -27.27 -24.96
CA TYR A 23 -1.37 -27.38 -26.19
C TYR A 23 -0.75 -28.32 -27.21
N ARG A 24 0.59 -28.25 -27.42
CA ARG A 24 1.31 -29.14 -28.34
C ARG A 24 1.30 -30.60 -27.86
N GLN A 25 1.46 -30.86 -26.56
CA GLN A 25 1.32 -32.21 -25.99
C GLN A 25 -0.09 -32.78 -26.14
N LEU A 26 -1.12 -32.00 -25.81
CA LEU A 26 -2.51 -32.43 -26.00
C LEU A 26 -2.85 -32.70 -27.47
N LYS A 27 -2.24 -31.95 -28.40
CA LYS A 27 -2.41 -32.18 -29.85
C LYS A 27 -1.63 -33.40 -30.35
N LYS A 28 -0.47 -33.71 -29.75
CA LYS A 28 0.41 -34.85 -30.13
C LYS A 28 -0.16 -36.19 -29.66
N GLU A 29 -0.87 -36.21 -28.54
CA GLU A 29 -1.49 -37.42 -27.99
C GLU A 29 -2.75 -37.89 -28.70
N LYS A 30 -3.22 -37.22 -29.77
CA LYS A 30 -4.47 -37.52 -30.50
C LYS A 30 -5.70 -37.80 -29.59
N LYS A 31 -5.63 -37.46 -28.32
CA LYS A 31 -6.77 -37.57 -27.42
C LYS A 31 -7.77 -36.46 -27.76
N ASP A 32 -9.00 -36.85 -28.07
CA ASP A 32 -10.08 -35.90 -28.22
C ASP A 32 -10.24 -35.12 -26.92
N ILE A 33 -9.77 -33.85 -26.97
CA ILE A 33 -9.92 -32.95 -25.84
C ILE A 33 -11.42 -32.83 -25.55
N PRO A 34 -11.88 -33.18 -24.33
CA PRO A 34 -13.30 -33.09 -24.01
C PRO A 34 -13.83 -31.73 -24.45
N SER A 35 -14.98 -31.71 -25.10
CA SER A 35 -15.59 -30.50 -25.68
C SER A 35 -15.74 -29.36 -24.64
N LYS A 36 -15.84 -29.72 -23.36
CA LYS A 36 -15.82 -28.78 -22.23
C LYS A 36 -14.47 -28.11 -22.05
N LEU A 37 -13.35 -28.85 -22.17
CA LEU A 37 -11.99 -28.32 -22.01
C LEU A 37 -11.58 -27.45 -23.22
N LYS A 38 -12.02 -27.82 -24.43
CA LYS A 38 -11.80 -27.02 -25.65
C LYS A 38 -12.55 -25.67 -25.60
N LYS A 39 -13.65 -25.59 -24.85
CA LYS A 39 -14.39 -24.34 -24.59
C LYS A 39 -13.72 -23.45 -23.53
N ILE A 40 -12.91 -24.03 -22.66
CA ILE A 40 -12.15 -23.32 -21.60
C ILE A 40 -10.78 -22.88 -22.13
N LEU A 41 -10.09 -23.72 -22.89
CA LEU A 41 -8.82 -23.44 -23.53
C LEU A 41 -9.01 -22.60 -24.82
N ASN A 42 -9.34 -21.33 -24.66
CA ASN A 42 -9.46 -20.42 -25.79
C ASN A 42 -8.14 -19.68 -26.01
N LEU A 43 -7.32 -20.19 -26.96
CA LEU A 43 -6.02 -19.60 -27.31
C LEU A 43 -6.09 -18.14 -27.75
N ASP A 44 -7.18 -17.76 -28.43
CA ASP A 44 -7.37 -16.37 -28.84
C ASP A 44 -7.58 -15.46 -27.63
N SER A 45 -8.36 -15.92 -26.64
CA SER A 45 -8.54 -15.16 -25.39
C SER A 45 -7.23 -15.06 -24.59
N ALA A 46 -6.43 -16.11 -24.57
CA ALA A 46 -5.12 -16.08 -23.92
C ALA A 46 -4.16 -15.10 -24.62
N ALA A 47 -4.11 -15.12 -25.97
CA ALA A 47 -3.30 -14.19 -26.75
C ALA A 47 -3.72 -12.74 -26.55
N VAL A 48 -5.03 -12.46 -26.57
CA VAL A 48 -5.57 -11.11 -26.29
C VAL A 48 -5.16 -10.63 -24.90
N SER A 49 -5.33 -11.47 -23.88
CA SER A 49 -4.98 -11.10 -22.50
C SER A 49 -3.50 -10.82 -22.35
N LEU A 50 -2.64 -11.60 -23.02
CA LEU A 50 -1.20 -11.41 -23.03
C LEU A 50 -0.80 -10.09 -23.70
N ILE A 51 -1.35 -9.82 -24.90
CA ILE A 51 -1.08 -8.58 -25.63
C ILE A 51 -1.55 -7.38 -24.79
N THR A 52 -2.72 -7.51 -24.12
CA THR A 52 -3.22 -6.47 -23.23
C THR A 52 -2.24 -6.17 -22.10
N LEU A 53 -1.70 -7.20 -21.43
CA LEU A 53 -0.68 -7.03 -20.39
C LEU A 53 0.61 -6.41 -20.91
N LEU A 54 1.07 -6.81 -22.10
CA LEU A 54 2.25 -6.21 -22.72
C LEU A 54 2.04 -4.72 -23.01
N ILE A 55 0.86 -4.34 -23.53
CA ILE A 55 0.52 -2.93 -23.75
C ILE A 55 0.45 -2.18 -22.42
N CYS A 56 -0.18 -2.72 -21.38
CA CYS A 56 -0.19 -2.11 -20.05
C CYS A 56 1.24 -1.93 -19.50
N GLY A 57 2.11 -2.92 -19.68
CA GLY A 57 3.51 -2.85 -19.29
C GLY A 57 4.28 -1.76 -20.05
N LEU A 58 4.11 -1.66 -21.37
CA LEU A 58 4.71 -0.61 -22.18
C LEU A 58 4.20 0.79 -21.79
N LEU A 59 2.90 0.93 -21.56
CA LEU A 59 2.33 2.19 -21.09
C LEU A 59 2.87 2.58 -19.71
N SER A 60 3.03 1.62 -18.81
CA SER A 60 3.65 1.83 -17.51
C SER A 60 5.11 2.28 -17.64
N LEU A 61 5.88 1.69 -18.55
CA LEU A 61 7.25 2.11 -18.84
C LEU A 61 7.30 3.56 -19.38
N VAL A 62 6.40 3.91 -20.28
CA VAL A 62 6.33 5.27 -20.83
C VAL A 62 5.95 6.27 -19.73
N THR A 63 4.93 5.97 -18.93
CA THR A 63 4.52 6.86 -17.82
C THR A 63 5.62 7.03 -16.78
N TYR A 64 6.43 6.00 -16.56
CA TYR A 64 7.53 6.06 -15.60
C TYR A 64 8.73 6.88 -16.08
N ASN A 65 9.06 6.79 -17.37
CA ASN A 65 10.28 7.42 -17.93
C ASN A 65 10.06 8.80 -18.55
N VAL A 66 8.82 9.21 -18.80
CA VAL A 66 8.51 10.51 -19.40
C VAL A 66 8.22 11.55 -18.32
N ALA A 67 9.15 12.47 -18.11
CA ALA A 67 9.03 13.53 -17.10
C ALA A 67 7.74 14.37 -17.21
N ALA A 68 7.21 14.57 -18.42
CA ALA A 68 5.94 15.27 -18.64
C ALA A 68 4.73 14.56 -18.01
N LEU A 69 4.84 13.25 -17.71
CA LEU A 69 3.78 12.44 -17.09
C LEU A 69 3.92 12.33 -15.57
N ASN A 70 4.92 12.97 -14.96
CA ASN A 70 5.10 12.99 -13.51
C ASN A 70 3.86 13.44 -12.72
N PRO A 71 3.07 14.43 -13.17
CA PRO A 71 1.83 14.79 -12.47
C PRO A 71 0.82 13.64 -12.43
N LEU A 72 0.66 12.90 -13.54
CA LEU A 72 -0.23 11.75 -13.62
C LEU A 72 0.26 10.62 -12.71
N LYS A 73 1.57 10.36 -12.70
CA LYS A 73 2.20 9.37 -11.82
C LYS A 73 1.93 9.71 -10.36
N ARG A 74 2.13 10.96 -9.93
CA ARG A 74 1.83 11.40 -8.55
C ARG A 74 0.38 11.17 -8.17
N VAL A 75 -0.58 11.53 -9.03
CA VAL A 75 -2.00 11.29 -8.78
C VAL A 75 -2.30 9.80 -8.63
N LEU A 76 -1.67 8.94 -9.42
CA LEU A 76 -1.86 7.48 -9.35
C LEU A 76 -1.20 6.87 -8.10
N ASP A 77 -0.05 7.40 -7.70
CA ASP A 77 0.68 6.97 -6.50
C ASP A 77 0.02 7.52 -5.22
N ASP A 78 -0.55 8.74 -5.29
CA ASP A 78 -1.21 9.39 -4.16
C ASP A 78 -2.62 8.86 -3.88
N PHE A 79 -3.24 8.10 -4.81
CA PHE A 79 -4.58 7.57 -4.62
C PHE A 79 -4.56 6.09 -4.21
N SER A 80 -5.20 5.80 -3.07
CA SER A 80 -5.46 4.43 -2.64
C SER A 80 -6.95 4.26 -2.27
N MET A 81 -7.54 3.11 -2.63
CA MET A 81 -8.91 2.78 -2.22
C MET A 81 -9.06 2.68 -0.70
N THR A 82 -7.98 2.41 0.02
CA THR A 82 -7.96 2.40 1.48
C THR A 82 -8.23 3.78 2.08
N ASP A 83 -7.87 4.86 1.37
CA ASP A 83 -8.09 6.23 1.83
C ASP A 83 -9.58 6.54 1.95
N ILE A 84 -10.38 6.05 0.99
CA ILE A 84 -11.85 6.19 1.04
C ILE A 84 -12.40 5.50 2.29
N TYR A 85 -11.92 4.28 2.58
CA TYR A 85 -12.34 3.52 3.75
C TYR A 85 -12.01 4.26 5.06
N TYR A 86 -10.77 4.71 5.20
CA TYR A 86 -10.34 5.45 6.39
C TYR A 86 -11.09 6.78 6.54
N HIS A 87 -11.32 7.49 5.44
CA HIS A 87 -12.08 8.75 5.47
C HIS A 87 -13.54 8.55 5.91
N ILE A 88 -14.18 7.45 5.47
CA ILE A 88 -15.54 7.11 5.90
C ILE A 88 -15.57 6.74 7.39
N LEU A 89 -14.59 5.96 7.88
CA LEU A 89 -14.50 5.59 9.29
C LEU A 89 -14.31 6.82 10.19
N HIS A 90 -13.35 7.68 9.84
CA HIS A 90 -13.07 8.89 10.63
C HIS A 90 -14.14 9.97 10.48
N GLY A 91 -14.91 10.00 9.39
CA GLY A 91 -15.98 10.97 9.17
C GLY A 91 -17.22 10.77 10.07
N ASN A 92 -17.37 9.62 10.70
CA ASN A 92 -18.55 9.27 11.51
C ASN A 92 -18.46 9.68 13.00
N GLY A 93 -17.45 10.41 13.42
CA GLY A 93 -17.46 11.34 14.56
C GLY A 93 -17.21 10.79 15.96
N ALA A 94 -17.35 9.51 16.26
CA ALA A 94 -17.05 8.96 17.58
C ALA A 94 -15.83 8.03 17.51
N HIS A 95 -14.67 8.51 18.00
CA HIS A 95 -13.46 7.72 18.04
C HIS A 95 -13.27 7.08 19.41
N GLU A 96 -12.94 5.79 19.42
CA GLU A 96 -12.48 5.12 20.61
C GLU A 96 -11.06 5.63 20.95
N VAL A 97 -10.84 6.03 22.20
CA VAL A 97 -9.51 6.45 22.64
C VAL A 97 -8.65 5.22 22.96
N SER A 98 -7.43 5.18 22.44
CA SER A 98 -6.49 4.11 22.74
C SER A 98 -6.24 3.99 24.24
N ASN A 99 -6.27 2.76 24.73
CA ASN A 99 -5.94 2.45 26.13
C ASN A 99 -4.43 2.21 26.32
N ASP A 100 -3.67 2.02 25.24
CA ASP A 100 -2.26 1.63 25.29
C ASP A 100 -1.31 2.79 25.07
N ILE A 101 -1.75 3.83 24.35
CA ILE A 101 -0.90 4.92 23.88
C ILE A 101 -1.49 6.27 24.29
N VAL A 102 -0.61 7.14 24.80
CA VAL A 102 -0.91 8.55 25.13
C VAL A 102 0.15 9.42 24.45
N ILE A 103 -0.26 10.60 23.99
CA ILE A 103 0.65 11.60 23.41
C ILE A 103 0.75 12.78 24.36
N VAL A 104 1.95 13.18 24.69
CA VAL A 104 2.25 14.43 25.41
C VAL A 104 2.71 15.46 24.39
N ASP A 105 1.91 16.51 24.23
CA ASP A 105 2.20 17.61 23.30
C ASP A 105 3.29 18.52 23.87
N MET A 106 4.44 18.51 23.21
CA MET A 106 5.62 19.30 23.55
C MET A 106 5.75 20.59 22.75
N THR A 107 4.76 20.98 21.94
CA THR A 107 4.82 22.17 21.05
C THR A 107 5.14 23.46 21.81
N SER A 108 4.64 23.61 23.04
CA SER A 108 4.89 24.78 23.87
C SER A 108 6.27 24.81 24.53
N GLN A 109 7.00 23.70 24.52
CA GLN A 109 8.26 23.51 25.22
C GLN A 109 9.44 23.87 24.31
N THR A 110 9.90 25.11 24.34
CA THR A 110 10.98 25.58 23.46
C THR A 110 12.38 25.47 24.08
N LYS A 111 12.46 25.41 25.42
CA LYS A 111 13.74 25.32 26.16
C LYS A 111 13.98 23.87 26.60
N ARG A 112 15.23 23.43 26.55
CA ARG A 112 15.63 22.10 27.04
C ARG A 112 15.35 21.89 28.52
N THR A 113 15.44 22.95 29.34
CA THR A 113 15.09 22.90 30.76
C THR A 113 13.59 22.60 30.99
N ASP A 114 12.70 23.14 30.14
CA ASP A 114 11.27 22.89 30.25
C ASP A 114 10.94 21.48 29.77
N LEU A 115 11.57 21.03 28.67
CA LEU A 115 11.50 19.64 28.21
C LEU A 115 11.98 18.67 29.30
N ALA A 116 13.13 18.95 29.92
CA ALA A 116 13.68 18.12 31.01
C ALA A 116 12.70 18.03 32.20
N ARG A 117 12.07 19.15 32.57
CA ARG A 117 11.05 19.17 33.66
C ARG A 117 9.86 18.29 33.26
N THR A 118 9.37 18.38 32.04
CA THR A 118 8.25 17.56 31.58
C THR A 118 8.62 16.08 31.56
N ILE A 119 9.81 15.72 31.09
CA ILE A 119 10.28 14.32 31.10
C ILE A 119 10.36 13.76 32.52
N ARG A 120 10.90 14.54 33.49
CA ARG A 120 10.91 14.13 34.92
C ARG A 120 9.49 13.97 35.49
N ASN A 121 8.58 14.82 35.07
CA ASN A 121 7.18 14.67 35.49
C ASN A 121 6.55 13.41 34.93
N ILE A 122 6.91 13.02 33.69
CA ILE A 122 6.46 11.77 33.07
C ILE A 122 7.07 10.57 33.79
N ALA A 123 8.36 10.60 34.15
CA ALA A 123 9.01 9.53 34.92
C ALA A 123 8.24 9.25 36.25
N LYS A 124 7.77 10.28 36.94
CA LYS A 124 6.94 10.14 38.16
C LYS A 124 5.58 9.48 37.91
N CYS A 125 5.11 9.47 36.66
CA CYS A 125 3.83 8.83 36.28
C CYS A 125 3.96 7.34 35.94
N GLU A 126 5.16 6.77 36.03
CA GLU A 126 5.46 5.35 35.83
C GLU A 126 4.94 4.81 34.45
N PRO A 127 5.29 5.45 33.31
CA PRO A 127 4.93 4.91 32.00
C PRO A 127 5.69 3.59 31.76
N LYS A 128 5.08 2.65 31.02
CA LYS A 128 5.76 1.40 30.66
C LYS A 128 6.85 1.60 29.63
N VAL A 129 6.60 2.48 28.65
CA VAL A 129 7.58 2.89 27.63
C VAL A 129 7.40 4.37 27.34
N THR A 130 8.48 5.11 27.29
CA THR A 130 8.49 6.52 26.85
C THR A 130 9.18 6.62 25.50
N VAL A 131 8.59 7.31 24.54
CA VAL A 131 9.14 7.53 23.21
C VAL A 131 9.36 9.01 23.01
N LEU A 132 10.58 9.43 22.77
CA LEU A 132 10.93 10.84 22.54
C LEU A 132 11.17 11.08 21.05
N ASP A 133 10.20 11.70 20.39
CA ASP A 133 10.26 12.07 18.96
C ASP A 133 10.91 13.45 18.77
N ILE A 134 12.06 13.65 19.41
CA ILE A 134 12.87 14.85 19.32
C ILE A 134 14.34 14.45 19.19
N ILE A 135 15.07 15.06 18.26
CA ILE A 135 16.51 14.83 18.06
C ILE A 135 17.28 16.08 18.47
N PHE A 136 18.16 15.96 19.44
CA PHE A 136 19.06 17.02 19.88
C PHE A 136 20.41 16.90 19.15
N GLU A 137 20.48 17.39 17.90
CA GLU A 137 21.65 17.16 17.03
C GLU A 137 22.95 17.79 17.60
N ASN A 138 22.87 18.95 18.24
CA ASN A 138 24.00 19.68 18.73
C ASN A 138 23.89 20.03 20.21
N PRO A 139 25.01 20.01 20.97
CA PRO A 139 25.00 20.56 22.29
C PRO A 139 24.77 22.08 22.30
N THR A 140 24.20 22.58 23.38
CA THR A 140 23.89 23.99 23.59
C THR A 140 24.60 24.51 24.85
N TYR A 141 23.82 24.90 25.86
CA TYR A 141 24.39 25.31 27.17
C TYR A 141 24.51 24.07 28.06
N ILE A 142 25.64 23.94 28.74
CA ILE A 142 25.97 22.75 29.55
C ILE A 142 24.92 22.45 30.61
N GLU A 143 24.29 23.46 31.18
CA GLU A 143 23.25 23.32 32.18
C GLU A 143 21.96 22.73 31.58
N GLU A 144 21.57 23.19 30.38
CA GLU A 144 20.41 22.70 29.65
C GLU A 144 20.63 21.26 29.16
N ASP A 145 21.81 20.98 28.64
CA ASP A 145 22.19 19.66 28.15
C ASP A 145 22.27 18.65 29.29
N THR A 146 22.88 19.01 30.40
CA THR A 146 22.92 18.18 31.62
C THR A 146 21.52 17.94 32.18
N ALA A 147 20.63 18.95 32.13
CA ALA A 147 19.25 18.79 32.61
C ALA A 147 18.44 17.79 31.76
N ILE A 148 18.61 17.81 30.43
CA ILE A 148 17.91 16.88 29.52
C ILE A 148 18.44 15.45 29.68
N ILE A 149 19.78 15.28 29.71
CA ILE A 149 20.37 13.94 29.88
C ILE A 149 19.95 13.34 31.23
N GLY A 150 20.04 14.11 32.32
CA GLY A 150 19.61 13.63 33.64
C GLY A 150 18.12 13.31 33.71
N ALA A 151 17.25 14.02 32.97
CA ALA A 151 15.84 13.71 32.92
C ALA A 151 15.55 12.41 32.13
N ILE A 152 16.33 12.15 31.08
CA ILE A 152 16.23 10.92 30.29
C ILE A 152 16.68 9.71 31.12
N ASP A 153 17.74 9.84 31.92
CA ASP A 153 18.26 8.79 32.79
C ASP A 153 17.30 8.41 33.94
N GLU A 154 16.32 9.27 34.24
CA GLU A 154 15.26 8.96 35.24
C GLU A 154 14.15 8.07 34.69
N LEU A 155 14.12 7.79 33.38
CA LEU A 155 13.10 6.94 32.76
C LEU A 155 13.56 5.48 32.69
N ASP A 156 12.74 4.55 33.16
CA ASP A 156 13.06 3.12 33.17
C ASP A 156 13.22 2.54 31.76
N THR A 157 12.31 2.90 30.86
CA THR A 157 12.31 2.42 29.47
C THR A 157 12.02 3.58 28.52
N MET A 158 13.04 3.93 27.73
CA MET A 158 12.91 5.02 26.77
C MET A 158 13.39 4.61 25.38
N VAL A 159 12.73 5.13 24.36
CA VAL A 159 13.14 5.05 22.94
C VAL A 159 13.45 6.44 22.43
N LEU A 160 14.69 6.67 22.00
CA LEU A 160 15.14 7.91 21.40
C LEU A 160 14.97 7.90 19.88
N ALA A 161 14.55 9.02 19.32
CA ALA A 161 14.42 9.18 17.88
C ALA A 161 15.79 9.31 17.20
N SER A 162 15.88 8.74 16.01
CA SER A 162 16.94 9.01 15.02
C SER A 162 16.30 9.23 13.65
N LYS A 163 17.06 9.85 12.73
CA LYS A 163 16.62 10.09 11.35
C LYS A 163 17.68 9.56 10.38
N LEU A 164 17.30 8.58 9.57
CA LEU A 164 18.14 8.05 8.51
C LEU A 164 18.17 9.02 7.34
N ILE A 165 19.36 9.31 6.81
CA ILE A 165 19.58 10.28 5.73
C ILE A 165 20.48 9.69 4.64
N ASN A 166 20.48 10.32 3.46
CA ASN A 166 21.32 9.94 2.32
C ASN A 166 21.05 8.50 1.86
N TYR A 167 19.79 8.20 1.50
CA TYR A 167 19.42 6.92 0.93
C TYR A 167 20.14 6.66 -0.39
N ASP A 168 20.74 5.47 -0.51
CA ASP A 168 21.42 4.99 -1.69
C ASP A 168 20.55 3.93 -2.40
N PRO A 169 19.97 4.23 -3.57
CA PRO A 169 19.10 3.30 -4.28
C PRO A 169 19.86 2.11 -4.89
N GLU A 170 21.19 2.18 -5.04
CA GLU A 170 21.98 1.07 -5.60
C GLU A 170 22.21 -0.03 -4.56
N THR A 171 22.47 0.36 -3.33
CA THR A 171 22.70 -0.57 -2.20
C THR A 171 21.43 -0.83 -1.38
N GLU A 172 20.37 -0.06 -1.60
CA GLU A 172 19.13 -0.06 -0.81
C GLU A 172 19.39 0.20 0.70
N GLU A 173 20.41 1.03 1.01
CA GLU A 173 20.80 1.37 2.37
C GLU A 173 20.91 2.89 2.56
N PHE A 174 20.80 3.33 3.81
CA PHE A 174 21.13 4.70 4.19
C PHE A 174 22.62 4.83 4.49
N ARG A 175 23.23 5.92 4.02
CA ARG A 175 24.66 6.19 4.20
C ARG A 175 24.97 6.87 5.51
N ASP A 176 23.96 7.51 6.14
CA ASP A 176 24.16 8.26 7.37
C ASP A 176 22.88 8.37 8.20
N MET A 177 23.01 8.85 9.43
CA MET A 177 21.91 9.10 10.36
C MET A 177 22.15 10.34 11.22
N ARG A 178 21.07 11.01 11.59
CA ARG A 178 21.07 12.07 12.61
C ARG A 178 20.56 11.47 13.91
N VAL A 179 21.26 11.74 14.97
CA VAL A 179 20.97 11.26 16.31
C VAL A 179 21.19 12.37 17.33
N SER A 180 20.65 12.22 18.53
CA SER A 180 20.97 13.13 19.62
C SER A 180 22.44 13.03 19.99
N PHE A 181 23.11 14.17 20.26
CA PHE A 181 24.52 14.23 20.52
C PHE A 181 25.00 13.41 21.74
N PHE A 182 24.09 13.07 22.63
CA PHE A 182 24.30 12.25 23.83
C PHE A 182 23.90 10.79 23.67
N LEU A 183 23.51 10.36 22.47
CA LEU A 183 23.08 8.98 22.24
C LEU A 183 24.25 8.01 22.41
N ASP A 184 24.10 7.07 23.30
CA ASP A 184 24.95 5.89 23.46
C ASP A 184 24.24 4.69 22.83
N GLU A 185 24.72 4.20 21.68
CA GLU A 185 24.09 3.11 20.91
C GLU A 185 23.97 1.81 21.72
N ASP A 186 24.87 1.58 22.68
CA ASP A 186 24.92 0.35 23.46
C ASP A 186 24.04 0.41 24.73
N ARG A 187 23.76 1.60 25.23
CA ARG A 187 23.01 1.81 26.48
C ARG A 187 21.56 2.23 26.24
N ASN A 188 21.29 2.96 25.17
CA ASN A 188 19.96 3.52 24.90
C ASN A 188 19.19 2.65 23.92
N ASN A 189 17.87 2.52 24.12
CA ASN A 189 17.00 2.08 23.05
C ASN A 189 16.77 3.25 22.11
N TRP A 190 17.02 3.07 20.83
CA TRP A 190 16.83 4.10 19.83
C TRP A 190 16.36 3.51 18.51
N GLY A 191 15.57 4.26 17.77
CA GLY A 191 15.03 3.84 16.51
C GLY A 191 14.80 5.00 15.56
N TYR A 192 14.70 4.71 14.26
CA TYR A 192 14.44 5.76 13.29
C TYR A 192 12.94 6.14 13.24
N GLY A 193 12.71 7.46 13.09
CA GLY A 193 11.38 8.06 12.91
C GLY A 193 10.97 8.30 11.45
N ASN A 194 11.79 7.90 10.45
CA ASN A 194 11.43 8.04 9.04
C ASN A 194 10.17 7.24 8.74
N THR A 195 9.15 7.89 8.21
CA THR A 195 7.88 7.23 7.90
C THR A 195 7.92 6.44 6.60
N THR A 196 8.76 6.85 5.63
CA THR A 196 8.93 6.16 4.36
C THR A 196 10.37 6.22 3.87
N ALA A 197 10.94 5.07 3.52
CA ALA A 197 12.24 4.99 2.85
C ALA A 197 12.04 5.17 1.35
N GLY A 198 12.43 6.32 0.80
CA GLY A 198 12.49 6.56 -0.63
C GLY A 198 11.14 6.66 -1.35
N ASP A 199 10.03 6.79 -0.65
CA ASP A 199 8.72 6.98 -1.25
C ASP A 199 8.57 8.41 -1.79
N GLN A 200 8.05 8.50 -3.01
CA GLN A 200 7.71 9.76 -3.68
C GLN A 200 6.27 10.21 -3.39
N SER A 201 5.49 9.41 -2.65
CA SER A 201 4.13 9.76 -2.23
C SER A 201 4.17 10.84 -1.15
N ASN A 202 3.31 11.85 -1.28
CA ASN A 202 3.11 12.84 -0.23
C ASN A 202 2.28 12.30 0.94
N TYR A 203 1.66 11.12 0.78
CA TYR A 203 0.77 10.52 1.78
C TYR A 203 1.45 9.38 2.52
N ILE A 204 1.50 9.47 3.84
CA ILE A 204 2.04 8.41 4.69
C ILE A 204 0.96 7.36 4.92
N ARG A 205 1.14 6.18 4.32
CA ARG A 205 0.27 5.02 4.45
C ARG A 205 0.96 3.81 5.05
N GLU A 206 2.28 3.79 4.96
CA GLU A 206 3.09 2.63 5.31
C GLU A 206 4.21 3.04 6.26
N TYR A 207 4.64 2.11 7.07
CA TYR A 207 5.85 2.23 7.86
C TYR A 207 6.73 1.00 7.61
N THR A 208 8.01 1.13 7.90
CA THR A 208 8.98 0.03 7.84
C THR A 208 9.35 -0.38 9.25
N THR A 209 9.45 -1.70 9.49
CA THR A 209 9.84 -2.22 10.80
C THR A 209 11.34 -2.09 11.03
N TRP A 210 12.14 -2.20 9.97
CA TRP A 210 13.58 -2.02 10.01
C TRP A 210 14.11 -1.54 8.67
N LEU A 211 15.24 -0.84 8.70
CA LEU A 211 15.99 -0.37 7.54
C LEU A 211 17.47 -0.63 7.75
N LYS A 212 18.25 -0.57 6.69
CA LYS A 212 19.71 -0.68 6.77
C LYS A 212 20.39 0.69 6.74
N CYS A 213 21.35 0.88 7.61
CA CYS A 213 22.22 2.03 7.62
C CYS A 213 23.65 1.57 7.90
N LYS A 214 24.60 1.91 7.00
CA LYS A 214 26.02 1.51 7.14
C LYS A 214 26.22 0.01 7.42
N GLY A 215 25.44 -0.84 6.74
CA GLY A 215 25.48 -2.31 6.91
C GLY A 215 24.78 -2.85 8.18
N LYS A 216 24.36 -1.99 9.10
CA LYS A 216 23.62 -2.38 10.31
C LYS A 216 22.11 -2.32 10.07
N VAL A 217 21.36 -3.22 10.71
CA VAL A 217 19.89 -3.17 10.76
C VAL A 217 19.48 -2.22 11.87
N ILE A 218 18.72 -1.20 11.52
CA ILE A 218 18.15 -0.23 12.46
C ILE A 218 16.64 -0.44 12.48
N TYR A 219 16.06 -0.58 13.67
CA TYR A 219 14.62 -0.75 13.84
C TYR A 219 13.91 0.60 13.88
N SER A 220 12.65 0.62 13.45
CA SER A 220 11.83 1.83 13.56
C SER A 220 11.41 2.08 15.01
N MET A 221 11.26 3.33 15.35
CA MET A 221 10.82 3.77 16.68
C MET A 221 9.46 3.16 17.09
N PRO A 222 8.41 3.11 16.21
CA PRO A 222 7.14 2.45 16.53
C PRO A 222 7.29 0.96 16.82
N TYR A 223 8.14 0.27 16.05
CA TYR A 223 8.34 -1.16 16.22
C TYR A 223 9.06 -1.46 17.55
N LEU A 224 10.11 -0.70 17.88
CA LEU A 224 10.80 -0.83 19.16
C LEU A 224 9.88 -0.52 20.34
N ALA A 225 9.09 0.55 20.28
CA ALA A 225 8.15 0.90 21.34
C ALA A 225 7.13 -0.23 21.59
N ALA A 226 6.59 -0.82 20.52
CA ALA A 226 5.69 -1.96 20.66
C ALA A 226 6.37 -3.21 21.24
N CYS A 227 7.59 -3.53 20.78
CA CYS A 227 8.36 -4.67 21.31
C CYS A 227 8.67 -4.52 22.80
N LEU A 228 9.13 -3.35 23.23
CA LEU A 228 9.41 -3.04 24.63
C LEU A 228 8.14 -3.10 25.50
N TYR A 229 7.04 -2.56 24.97
CA TYR A 229 5.76 -2.62 25.66
C TYR A 229 5.26 -4.06 25.86
N GLN A 230 5.46 -4.91 24.86
CA GLN A 230 5.08 -6.34 24.94
C GLN A 230 6.11 -7.21 25.69
N GLY A 231 7.29 -6.67 25.99
CA GLY A 231 8.39 -7.42 26.61
C GLY A 231 9.03 -8.46 25.68
N VAL A 232 9.01 -8.21 24.36
CA VAL A 232 9.58 -9.09 23.35
C VAL A 232 10.81 -8.45 22.68
N ALA A 233 11.80 -9.26 22.32
CA ALA A 233 12.96 -8.77 21.59
C ALA A 233 12.59 -8.44 20.14
N PRO A 234 13.10 -7.34 19.58
CA PRO A 234 12.87 -7.00 18.17
C PRO A 234 13.48 -8.05 17.25
N LYS A 235 12.76 -8.44 16.21
CA LYS A 235 13.18 -9.45 15.22
C LYS A 235 13.18 -8.85 13.84
N LYS A 236 14.16 -9.27 13.03
CA LYS A 236 14.19 -8.96 11.61
C LYS A 236 13.19 -9.85 10.90
N GLU A 237 12.00 -9.33 10.63
CA GLU A 237 10.97 -10.02 9.87
C GLU A 237 11.21 -9.91 8.36
N GLU A 238 10.63 -10.83 7.58
CA GLU A 238 10.72 -10.78 6.11
C GLU A 238 9.98 -9.58 5.51
N THR A 239 8.91 -9.13 6.17
CA THR A 239 8.08 -8.03 5.68
C THR A 239 8.61 -6.70 6.22
N VAL A 240 9.27 -5.94 5.35
CA VAL A 240 9.84 -4.62 5.70
C VAL A 240 8.76 -3.55 5.76
N PHE A 241 7.80 -3.59 4.82
CA PHE A 241 6.73 -2.58 4.69
C PHE A 241 5.42 -3.09 5.26
N THR A 242 4.81 -2.30 6.13
CA THR A 242 3.50 -2.58 6.72
C THR A 242 2.62 -1.34 6.61
N GLN A 243 1.36 -1.52 6.21
CA GLN A 243 0.42 -0.41 6.18
C GLN A 243 0.02 0.02 7.58
N ILE A 244 -0.05 1.34 7.79
CA ILE A 244 -0.57 1.93 9.03
C ILE A 244 -2.09 1.80 9.01
N LEU A 245 -2.66 1.27 10.07
CA LEU A 245 -4.08 1.17 10.28
C LEU A 245 -4.60 2.50 10.87
N TYR A 246 -5.08 3.38 10.01
CA TYR A 246 -5.79 4.59 10.43
C TYR A 246 -7.25 4.23 10.73
N ASN A 247 -7.45 3.49 11.82
CA ASN A 247 -8.78 3.05 12.26
C ASN A 247 -9.56 4.17 12.96
N ASP A 248 -10.69 3.83 13.55
CA ASP A 248 -11.55 4.71 14.33
C ASP A 248 -10.99 5.08 15.71
N LYS A 249 -9.80 4.55 16.09
CA LYS A 249 -9.13 4.94 17.34
C LYS A 249 -8.41 6.26 17.20
N ASP A 250 -8.41 7.02 18.28
CA ASP A 250 -7.61 8.22 18.44
C ASP A 250 -6.79 8.12 19.74
N PHE A 251 -5.97 9.12 20.02
CA PHE A 251 -5.09 9.13 21.19
C PHE A 251 -5.46 10.25 22.13
N LEU A 252 -5.34 9.99 23.43
CA LEU A 252 -5.42 11.04 24.42
C LEU A 252 -4.17 11.93 24.27
N ILE A 253 -4.40 13.23 24.01
CA ILE A 253 -3.34 14.22 23.92
C ILE A 253 -3.34 15.04 25.21
N ILE A 254 -2.21 15.09 25.89
CA ILE A 254 -2.01 15.79 27.15
C ILE A 254 -1.00 16.92 26.92
N PRO A 255 -1.36 18.19 27.20
CA PRO A 255 -0.36 19.27 27.21
C PRO A 255 0.76 18.99 28.22
N ALA A 256 2.01 19.34 27.87
CA ALA A 256 3.19 19.14 28.71
C ALA A 256 3.02 19.65 30.16
N ASP A 257 2.36 20.79 30.34
CA ASP A 257 2.15 21.41 31.65
C ASP A 257 1.08 20.68 32.50
N SER A 258 0.31 19.77 31.93
CA SER A 258 -0.79 19.06 32.62
C SER A 258 -0.45 17.61 32.96
N VAL A 259 0.80 17.16 32.74
CA VAL A 259 1.23 15.78 32.90
C VAL A 259 0.93 15.22 34.31
N LEU A 260 1.34 15.92 35.35
CA LEU A 260 1.14 15.46 36.74
C LEU A 260 -0.35 15.40 37.15
N GLN A 261 -1.17 16.27 36.61
CA GLN A 261 -2.60 16.31 36.89
C GLN A 261 -3.33 15.12 36.24
N ARG A 262 -2.71 14.52 35.22
CA ARG A 262 -3.24 13.40 34.44
C ARG A 262 -2.39 12.14 34.55
N ALA A 263 -1.64 11.98 35.62
CA ALA A 263 -0.71 10.88 35.86
C ALA A 263 -1.35 9.49 35.65
N ASN A 264 -2.59 9.31 36.09
CA ASN A 264 -3.33 8.05 35.94
C ASN A 264 -3.51 7.59 34.47
N PHE A 265 -3.43 8.51 33.52
CA PHE A 265 -3.53 8.18 32.11
C PHE A 265 -2.21 7.80 31.47
N LEU A 266 -1.07 8.03 32.15
CA LEU A 266 0.26 7.70 31.63
C LEU A 266 0.79 6.39 32.20
N LYS A 267 0.33 5.99 33.40
CA LYS A 267 0.80 4.79 34.07
C LYS A 267 0.59 3.54 33.23
N ASP A 268 1.63 2.71 33.16
CA ASP A 268 1.68 1.42 32.44
C ASP A 268 1.38 1.52 30.92
N ARG A 269 1.45 2.72 30.33
CA ARG A 269 1.20 2.95 28.90
C ARG A 269 2.45 3.33 28.12
N ILE A 270 2.34 3.34 26.81
CA ILE A 270 3.32 3.96 25.93
C ILE A 270 3.02 5.46 25.87
N VAL A 271 4.00 6.27 26.21
CA VAL A 271 3.88 7.73 26.22
C VAL A 271 4.77 8.30 25.13
N TYR A 272 4.15 8.86 24.09
CA TYR A 272 4.84 9.58 23.02
C TYR A 272 5.02 11.05 23.39
N LEU A 273 6.24 11.58 23.24
CA LEU A 273 6.57 12.99 23.42
C LEU A 273 6.99 13.58 22.08
N GLY A 274 6.28 14.59 21.61
CA GLY A 274 6.60 15.27 20.36
C GLY A 274 5.72 16.50 20.13
N ALA A 275 6.05 17.28 19.10
CA ALA A 275 5.26 18.46 18.72
C ALA A 275 4.02 18.05 17.94
N MET A 276 2.86 18.61 18.35
CA MET A 276 1.57 18.34 17.67
C MET A 276 1.19 19.40 16.64
N HIS A 277 1.78 20.59 16.71
CA HIS A 277 1.38 21.76 15.93
C HIS A 277 2.54 22.44 15.19
N GLU A 278 3.64 21.74 14.97
CA GLU A 278 4.76 22.23 14.18
C GLU A 278 4.53 21.98 12.70
N GLU A 279 4.42 23.05 11.90
CA GLU A 279 4.11 22.91 10.45
C GLU A 279 5.13 22.08 9.69
N ALA A 280 6.40 22.14 10.08
CA ALA A 280 7.50 21.41 9.45
C ALA A 280 7.39 19.88 9.63
N ASP A 281 6.69 19.43 10.69
CA ASP A 281 6.48 18.01 11.02
C ASP A 281 5.06 17.51 10.75
N MET A 282 4.30 18.26 9.96
CA MET A 282 2.94 17.86 9.58
C MET A 282 2.94 17.06 8.28
N HIS A 283 2.35 15.88 8.31
CA HIS A 283 2.32 14.92 7.21
C HIS A 283 0.89 14.69 6.69
N PHE A 284 0.77 14.49 5.36
CA PHE A 284 -0.49 14.07 4.76
C PHE A 284 -0.71 12.58 5.01
N THR A 285 -1.90 12.23 5.46
CA THR A 285 -2.33 10.87 5.73
C THR A 285 -3.73 10.62 5.15
N PRO A 286 -4.19 9.38 5.02
CA PRO A 286 -5.54 9.07 4.55
C PRO A 286 -6.68 9.73 5.33
N ILE A 287 -6.44 10.11 6.59
CA ILE A 287 -7.44 10.75 7.46
C ILE A 287 -7.21 12.26 7.65
N GLY A 288 -6.32 12.85 6.86
CA GLY A 288 -5.99 14.27 6.91
C GLY A 288 -4.54 14.56 7.25
N LYS A 289 -4.25 15.80 7.60
CA LYS A 289 -2.91 16.27 7.97
C LYS A 289 -2.66 15.99 9.46
N LEU A 290 -1.67 15.17 9.77
CA LEU A 290 -1.31 14.76 11.13
C LEU A 290 0.13 15.12 11.46
N ALA A 291 0.40 15.37 12.76
CA ALA A 291 1.76 15.52 13.27
C ALA A 291 2.54 14.20 13.20
N GLY A 292 3.85 14.27 12.98
CA GLY A 292 4.73 13.10 12.88
C GLY A 292 4.59 12.16 14.08
N VAL A 293 4.61 12.70 15.30
CA VAL A 293 4.42 11.95 16.54
C VAL A 293 3.09 11.18 16.56
N LYS A 294 2.01 11.73 16.01
CA LYS A 294 0.70 11.05 15.91
C LYS A 294 0.73 9.94 14.87
N VAL A 295 1.44 10.12 13.76
CA VAL A 295 1.67 9.07 12.75
C VAL A 295 2.45 7.90 13.35
N GLN A 296 3.50 8.17 14.13
CA GLN A 296 4.27 7.14 14.85
C GLN A 296 3.38 6.38 15.85
N ALA A 297 2.50 7.07 16.57
CA ALA A 297 1.54 6.45 17.48
C ALA A 297 0.58 5.51 16.75
N PHE A 298 0.04 5.89 15.58
CA PHE A 298 -0.79 5.00 14.74
C PHE A 298 0.00 3.77 14.25
N ALA A 299 1.26 3.95 13.86
CA ALA A 299 2.11 2.82 13.47
C ALA A 299 2.32 1.84 14.63
N THR A 300 2.59 2.35 15.84
CA THR A 300 2.70 1.52 17.05
C THR A 300 1.38 0.81 17.38
N GLN A 301 0.26 1.51 17.33
CA GLN A 301 -1.06 0.93 17.56
C GLN A 301 -1.35 -0.21 16.58
N THR A 302 -0.97 -0.04 15.31
CA THR A 302 -1.12 -1.08 14.28
C THR A 302 -0.35 -2.36 14.64
N ILE A 303 0.85 -2.21 15.20
CA ILE A 303 1.68 -3.35 15.64
C ILE A 303 1.03 -4.05 16.85
N LEU A 304 0.59 -3.28 17.83
CA LEU A 304 -0.04 -3.80 19.06
C LEU A 304 -1.32 -4.57 18.77
N GLU A 305 -2.10 -4.13 17.78
CA GLU A 305 -3.34 -4.81 17.37
C GLU A 305 -3.09 -6.09 16.56
N HIS A 306 -1.84 -6.40 16.20
CA HIS A 306 -1.47 -7.53 15.33
C HIS A 306 -2.25 -7.60 14.03
N LYS A 307 -2.81 -6.48 13.58
CA LYS A 307 -3.56 -6.37 12.33
C LYS A 307 -2.60 -6.08 11.18
N SER A 308 -2.05 -7.14 10.59
CA SER A 308 -1.25 -6.98 9.38
C SER A 308 -2.16 -6.73 8.17
N ILE A 309 -2.11 -5.54 7.62
CA ILE A 309 -2.72 -5.27 6.31
C ILE A 309 -1.79 -5.85 5.24
N ARG A 310 -2.31 -6.84 4.51
CA ARG A 310 -1.56 -7.51 3.45
C ARG A 310 -1.84 -6.85 2.11
N ARG A 311 -0.80 -6.51 1.37
CA ARG A 311 -0.91 -5.98 0.02
C ARG A 311 -0.69 -7.07 -1.02
N MET A 312 -1.51 -7.06 -2.09
CA MET A 312 -1.31 -7.93 -3.23
C MET A 312 0.08 -7.71 -3.84
N SER A 313 0.88 -8.77 -3.98
CA SER A 313 2.19 -8.66 -4.61
C SER A 313 2.04 -8.37 -6.11
N THR A 314 3.02 -7.68 -6.69
CA THR A 314 3.03 -7.35 -8.13
C THR A 314 2.87 -8.59 -9.02
N PRO A 315 3.58 -9.72 -8.80
CA PRO A 315 3.36 -10.94 -9.58
C PRO A 315 1.93 -11.46 -9.46
N THR A 316 1.35 -11.47 -8.26
CA THR A 316 -0.04 -11.88 -8.04
C THR A 316 -1.02 -10.98 -8.78
N CYS A 317 -0.79 -9.66 -8.78
CA CYS A 317 -1.61 -8.68 -9.50
C CYS A 317 -1.59 -8.93 -11.01
N ILE A 318 -0.42 -9.24 -11.59
CA ILE A 318 -0.25 -9.56 -13.01
C ILE A 318 -1.02 -10.84 -13.37
N ILE A 319 -0.85 -11.90 -12.59
CA ILE A 319 -1.55 -13.18 -12.79
C ILE A 319 -3.06 -12.96 -12.68
N PHE A 320 -3.50 -12.24 -11.66
CA PHE A 320 -4.92 -11.90 -11.48
C PHE A 320 -5.47 -11.12 -12.67
N THR A 321 -4.77 -10.10 -13.15
CA THR A 321 -5.17 -9.29 -14.31
C THR A 321 -5.24 -10.15 -15.58
N PHE A 322 -4.29 -11.05 -15.79
CA PHE A 322 -4.32 -11.99 -16.90
C PHE A 322 -5.60 -12.82 -16.90
N PHE A 323 -5.90 -13.49 -15.78
CA PHE A 323 -7.10 -14.32 -15.68
C PHE A 323 -8.38 -13.50 -15.79
N LEU A 324 -8.40 -12.30 -15.26
CA LEU A 324 -9.53 -11.38 -15.36
C LEU A 324 -9.82 -11.00 -16.82
N CYS A 325 -8.81 -10.58 -17.58
CA CYS A 325 -8.92 -10.31 -19.01
C CYS A 325 -9.32 -11.56 -19.79
N TYR A 326 -8.74 -12.72 -19.48
CA TYR A 326 -9.02 -13.99 -20.10
C TYR A 326 -10.49 -14.41 -19.91
N ILE A 327 -10.97 -14.39 -18.68
CA ILE A 327 -12.37 -14.72 -18.35
C ILE A 327 -13.31 -13.69 -18.98
N SER A 328 -12.97 -12.41 -18.92
CA SER A 328 -13.75 -11.33 -19.52
C SER A 328 -13.93 -11.52 -21.03
N THR A 329 -12.86 -11.84 -21.77
CA THR A 329 -12.94 -12.10 -23.22
C THR A 329 -13.84 -13.30 -23.56
N ILE A 330 -13.83 -14.35 -22.73
CA ILE A 330 -14.71 -15.53 -22.89
C ILE A 330 -16.17 -15.15 -22.61
N ILE A 331 -16.42 -14.44 -21.50
CA ILE A 331 -17.78 -14.02 -21.11
C ILE A 331 -18.38 -13.12 -22.19
N VAL A 332 -17.67 -12.09 -22.62
CA VAL A 332 -18.11 -11.18 -23.68
C VAL A 332 -18.35 -11.93 -24.99
N GLY A 333 -17.48 -12.88 -25.35
CA GLY A 333 -17.68 -13.74 -26.51
C GLY A 333 -18.97 -14.63 -26.41
N ARG A 334 -19.32 -15.05 -25.19
CA ARG A 334 -20.58 -15.80 -24.96
C ARG A 334 -21.80 -14.89 -25.01
N ILE A 335 -21.70 -13.71 -24.39
CA ILE A 335 -22.76 -12.69 -24.41
C ILE A 335 -23.08 -12.33 -25.87
N ARG A 336 -22.06 -11.98 -26.67
CA ARG A 336 -22.26 -11.65 -28.10
C ARG A 336 -22.97 -12.77 -28.85
N ARG A 337 -22.48 -14.01 -28.74
CA ARG A 337 -23.12 -15.16 -29.43
C ARG A 337 -24.55 -15.38 -29.02
N ARG A 338 -24.89 -15.28 -27.73
CA ARG A 338 -26.24 -15.44 -27.24
C ARG A 338 -27.15 -14.29 -27.67
N ALA A 339 -26.67 -13.06 -27.58
CA ALA A 339 -27.41 -11.88 -27.99
C ALA A 339 -27.70 -11.92 -29.50
N THR A 340 -26.70 -12.25 -30.34
CA THR A 340 -26.91 -12.41 -31.78
C THR A 340 -27.90 -13.53 -32.11
N ALA A 341 -27.77 -14.70 -31.46
CA ALA A 341 -28.69 -15.81 -31.68
C ALA A 341 -30.14 -15.48 -31.25
N PHE A 342 -30.29 -14.70 -30.17
CA PHE A 342 -31.61 -14.24 -29.74
C PHE A 342 -32.20 -13.22 -30.71
N ASP A 343 -31.40 -12.25 -31.15
CA ASP A 343 -31.82 -11.21 -32.10
C ASP A 343 -32.16 -11.81 -33.46
N THR A 344 -31.40 -12.82 -33.96
CA THR A 344 -31.73 -13.53 -35.21
C THR A 344 -33.11 -14.20 -35.11
N LYS A 345 -33.37 -14.93 -34.03
CA LYS A 345 -34.69 -15.58 -33.81
C LYS A 345 -35.84 -14.57 -33.70
N LEU A 346 -35.57 -13.38 -33.11
CA LEU A 346 -36.59 -12.35 -32.97
C LEU A 346 -36.87 -11.65 -34.31
N SER A 347 -35.81 -11.41 -35.12
CA SER A 347 -35.92 -10.86 -36.45
C SER A 347 -36.66 -11.80 -37.44
N GLU A 348 -36.41 -13.10 -37.33
CA GLU A 348 -37.14 -14.09 -38.11
C GLU A 348 -38.66 -14.11 -37.78
N ARG A 349 -39.03 -13.85 -36.53
CA ARG A 349 -40.43 -13.81 -36.08
C ARG A 349 -41.13 -12.47 -36.38
N HIS A 350 -40.41 -11.37 -36.32
CA HIS A 350 -40.93 -10.01 -36.43
C HIS A 350 -40.00 -9.09 -37.25
N PRO A 351 -39.83 -9.34 -38.56
CA PRO A 351 -38.82 -8.62 -39.38
C PRO A 351 -39.08 -7.12 -39.49
N ALA A 352 -40.34 -6.67 -39.44
CA ALA A 352 -40.66 -5.25 -39.49
C ALA A 352 -40.34 -4.47 -38.22
N MET A 353 -40.24 -5.12 -37.07
CA MET A 353 -39.97 -4.48 -35.77
C MET A 353 -38.50 -4.51 -35.37
N PHE A 354 -37.68 -5.39 -35.94
CA PHE A 354 -36.29 -5.61 -35.52
C PHE A 354 -35.35 -5.60 -36.73
N PRO A 355 -35.09 -4.44 -37.35
CA PRO A 355 -34.10 -4.33 -38.43
C PRO A 355 -32.67 -4.64 -37.93
N MET A 356 -31.80 -5.06 -38.84
CA MET A 356 -30.45 -5.57 -38.55
C MET A 356 -29.55 -4.57 -37.82
N ASP A 357 -29.73 -3.27 -38.09
CA ASP A 357 -28.99 -2.19 -37.45
C ASP A 357 -29.31 -2.07 -35.95
N LEU A 358 -30.58 -2.28 -35.57
CA LEU A 358 -31.02 -2.29 -34.18
C LEU A 358 -30.45 -3.48 -33.39
N GLN A 359 -30.16 -4.59 -34.04
CA GLN A 359 -29.59 -5.81 -33.43
C GLN A 359 -28.12 -5.58 -33.03
N LEU A 360 -27.34 -5.00 -33.93
CA LEU A 360 -25.92 -4.65 -33.66
C LEU A 360 -25.79 -3.66 -32.50
N ASP A 361 -26.65 -2.67 -32.41
CA ASP A 361 -26.69 -1.71 -31.34
C ASP A 361 -27.10 -2.30 -29.98
N ARG A 362 -27.98 -3.31 -29.98
CA ARG A 362 -28.37 -4.00 -28.75
C ARG A 362 -27.23 -4.83 -28.19
N VAL A 363 -26.57 -5.63 -29.04
CA VAL A 363 -25.41 -6.45 -28.63
C VAL A 363 -24.29 -5.53 -28.09
N ARG A 364 -24.03 -4.41 -28.75
CA ARG A 364 -23.07 -3.41 -28.33
C ARG A 364 -23.43 -2.82 -26.97
N ARG A 365 -24.70 -2.46 -26.74
CA ARG A 365 -25.17 -1.94 -25.44
C ARG A 365 -24.97 -2.94 -24.30
N VAL A 366 -25.32 -4.22 -24.49
CA VAL A 366 -25.13 -5.26 -23.47
C VAL A 366 -23.66 -5.45 -23.13
N VAL A 367 -22.78 -5.43 -24.11
CA VAL A 367 -21.32 -5.50 -23.89
C VAL A 367 -20.81 -4.27 -23.16
N ASN A 368 -21.29 -3.08 -23.52
CA ASN A 368 -20.90 -1.84 -22.82
C ASN A 368 -21.36 -1.84 -21.36
N ILE A 369 -22.58 -2.33 -21.07
CA ILE A 369 -23.06 -2.48 -19.69
C ILE A 369 -22.15 -3.45 -18.90
N TYR A 370 -21.72 -4.56 -19.49
CA TYR A 370 -20.78 -5.47 -18.85
C TYR A 370 -19.47 -4.79 -18.50
N TYR A 371 -18.88 -4.00 -19.43
CA TYR A 371 -17.62 -3.28 -19.18
C TYR A 371 -17.78 -2.10 -18.23
N LEU A 372 -18.98 -1.57 -18.04
CA LEU A 372 -19.29 -0.58 -17.01
C LEU A 372 -19.41 -1.21 -15.62
N LEU A 373 -20.12 -2.36 -15.53
CA LEU A 373 -20.39 -3.01 -14.26
C LEU A 373 -19.17 -3.76 -13.69
N LEU A 374 -18.32 -4.34 -14.54
CA LEU A 374 -17.18 -5.12 -14.10
C LEU A 374 -16.17 -4.31 -13.25
N PRO A 375 -15.75 -3.09 -13.62
CA PRO A 375 -14.92 -2.23 -12.76
C PRO A 375 -15.58 -1.91 -11.41
N VAL A 376 -16.87 -1.60 -11.42
CA VAL A 376 -17.62 -1.31 -10.18
C VAL A 376 -17.61 -2.52 -9.26
N LEU A 377 -17.86 -3.72 -9.81
CA LEU A 377 -17.80 -4.97 -9.05
C LEU A 377 -16.40 -5.22 -8.48
N LEU A 378 -15.35 -4.97 -9.26
CA LEU A 378 -13.96 -5.13 -8.78
C LEU A 378 -13.62 -4.19 -7.63
N VAL A 379 -14.02 -2.91 -7.73
CA VAL A 379 -13.86 -1.93 -6.65
C VAL A 379 -14.61 -2.40 -5.41
N PHE A 380 -15.85 -2.84 -5.56
CA PHE A 380 -16.65 -3.33 -4.43
C PHE A 380 -16.03 -4.58 -3.79
N VAL A 381 -15.61 -5.56 -4.58
CA VAL A 381 -14.93 -6.77 -4.06
C VAL A 381 -13.62 -6.42 -3.37
N SER A 382 -12.83 -5.50 -3.93
CA SER A 382 -11.59 -5.01 -3.30
C SER A 382 -11.88 -4.37 -1.94
N PHE A 383 -12.91 -3.54 -1.86
CA PHE A 383 -13.35 -2.93 -0.61
C PHE A 383 -13.76 -3.98 0.43
N VAL A 384 -14.56 -4.97 0.04
CA VAL A 384 -14.98 -6.06 0.93
C VAL A 384 -13.78 -6.88 1.42
N LEU A 385 -12.83 -7.21 0.53
CA LEU A 385 -11.60 -7.93 0.90
C LEU A 385 -10.74 -7.13 1.89
N PHE A 386 -10.69 -5.82 1.73
CA PHE A 386 -9.98 -4.96 2.68
C PHE A 386 -10.68 -4.94 4.05
N VAL A 387 -11.99 -4.72 4.08
CA VAL A 387 -12.76 -4.62 5.34
C VAL A 387 -12.72 -5.92 6.13
N ILE A 388 -12.89 -7.07 5.45
CA ILE A 388 -13.04 -8.37 6.13
C ILE A 388 -11.66 -9.00 6.44
N PHE A 389 -10.72 -8.93 5.50
CA PHE A 389 -9.46 -9.67 5.57
C PHE A 389 -8.22 -8.79 5.70
N GLY A 390 -8.36 -7.46 5.71
CA GLY A 390 -7.22 -6.55 5.69
C GLY A 390 -6.35 -6.72 4.42
N TYR A 391 -6.96 -7.11 3.29
CA TYR A 391 -6.22 -7.40 2.06
C TYR A 391 -6.43 -6.33 1.00
N VAL A 392 -5.35 -5.61 0.67
CA VAL A 392 -5.35 -4.53 -0.32
C VAL A 392 -5.08 -5.07 -1.71
N VAL A 393 -6.06 -4.94 -2.60
CA VAL A 393 -5.96 -5.31 -4.01
C VAL A 393 -5.47 -4.11 -4.82
N GLN A 394 -4.40 -4.30 -5.60
CA GLN A 394 -3.94 -3.28 -6.54
C GLN A 394 -4.87 -3.24 -7.75
N LEU A 395 -5.70 -2.20 -7.87
CA LEU A 395 -6.74 -2.11 -8.91
C LEU A 395 -6.30 -1.47 -10.22
N LEU A 396 -5.21 -0.69 -10.22
CA LEU A 396 -4.78 0.08 -11.38
C LEU A 396 -4.56 -0.81 -12.61
N LEU A 397 -3.74 -1.86 -12.49
CA LEU A 397 -3.46 -2.78 -13.59
C LEU A 397 -4.68 -3.59 -14.04
N PRO A 398 -5.50 -4.20 -13.15
CA PRO A 398 -6.75 -4.84 -13.52
C PRO A 398 -7.73 -3.95 -14.26
N LEU A 399 -7.93 -2.71 -13.80
CA LEU A 399 -8.84 -1.75 -14.43
C LEU A 399 -8.33 -1.30 -15.82
N ALA A 400 -7.04 -1.01 -15.94
CA ALA A 400 -6.41 -0.70 -17.23
C ALA A 400 -6.51 -1.89 -18.20
N GLY A 401 -6.26 -3.10 -17.70
CA GLY A 401 -6.38 -4.34 -18.47
C GLY A 401 -7.80 -4.53 -19.02
N ILE A 402 -8.82 -4.35 -18.19
CA ILE A 402 -10.24 -4.46 -18.63
C ILE A 402 -10.56 -3.40 -19.68
N ALA A 403 -10.15 -2.15 -19.46
CA ALA A 403 -10.43 -1.04 -20.37
C ALA A 403 -9.81 -1.25 -21.76
N LEU A 404 -8.60 -1.81 -21.83
CA LEU A 404 -7.88 -2.07 -23.08
C LEU A 404 -8.25 -3.38 -23.75
N CYS A 405 -8.72 -4.37 -23.00
CA CYS A 405 -8.92 -5.74 -23.46
C CYS A 405 -9.83 -5.85 -24.68
N GLU A 406 -10.90 -5.07 -24.74
CA GLU A 406 -11.85 -5.08 -25.88
C GLU A 406 -11.24 -4.47 -27.13
N THR A 407 -10.53 -3.37 -27.00
CA THR A 407 -9.80 -2.72 -28.10
C THR A 407 -8.73 -3.66 -28.66
N VAL A 408 -7.94 -4.27 -27.80
CA VAL A 408 -6.93 -5.27 -28.21
C VAL A 408 -7.58 -6.45 -28.92
N LYS A 409 -8.70 -6.96 -28.42
CA LYS A 409 -9.43 -8.04 -29.05
C LYS A 409 -9.92 -7.68 -30.47
N TYR A 410 -10.43 -6.46 -30.63
CA TYR A 410 -10.87 -5.98 -31.93
C TYR A 410 -9.71 -6.00 -32.95
N TYR A 411 -8.59 -5.39 -32.61
CA TYR A 411 -7.40 -5.38 -33.48
C TYR A 411 -6.82 -6.77 -33.70
N TYR A 412 -6.77 -7.61 -32.66
CA TYR A 412 -6.32 -9.01 -32.79
C TYR A 412 -7.11 -9.78 -33.83
N ILE A 413 -8.45 -9.65 -33.83
CA ILE A 413 -9.33 -10.32 -34.81
C ILE A 413 -9.08 -9.78 -36.22
N CYS A 414 -8.87 -8.46 -36.38
CA CYS A 414 -8.58 -7.84 -37.67
C CYS A 414 -7.22 -8.30 -38.23
N PHE A 415 -6.19 -8.40 -37.42
CA PHE A 415 -4.84 -8.77 -37.89
C PHE A 415 -4.60 -10.28 -37.99
N LYS A 416 -5.36 -11.11 -37.30
CA LYS A 416 -5.18 -12.58 -37.31
C LYS A 416 -5.21 -13.19 -38.72
N PRO A 417 -6.12 -12.84 -39.66
CA PRO A 417 -6.12 -13.39 -41.00
C PRO A 417 -4.86 -13.01 -41.80
N VAL A 418 -4.38 -11.78 -41.62
CA VAL A 418 -3.16 -11.26 -42.29
C VAL A 418 -1.93 -12.08 -41.89
N VAL A 419 -1.74 -12.31 -40.59
CA VAL A 419 -0.61 -13.10 -40.06
C VAL A 419 -0.67 -14.58 -40.51
N LEU A 420 -1.87 -15.14 -40.63
CA LEU A 420 -2.02 -16.54 -41.09
C LEU A 420 -1.72 -16.68 -42.59
N ASN A 421 -1.99 -15.65 -43.40
CA ASN A 421 -1.71 -15.65 -44.84
C ASN A 421 -0.20 -15.45 -45.14
N PHE A 422 0.58 -14.81 -44.27
CA PHE A 422 2.04 -14.72 -44.40
C PHE A 422 2.77 -16.05 -44.12
N LYS A 423 2.07 -17.07 -43.59
CA LYS A 423 2.65 -18.41 -43.32
C LYS A 423 2.31 -19.47 -44.36
N LYS A 424 1.63 -19.10 -45.44
CA LYS A 424 1.45 -19.88 -46.65
C LYS A 424 2.38 -19.38 -47.77
#